data_bc6802c073ca13c4492c49c3a75ded9b
#
_entry.id   bc6802c073ca13c4492c49c3a75ded9b
#
_cell.length_a   1.000
_cell.length_b   1.000
_cell.length_c   1.000
_cell.angle_alpha   90.00
_cell.angle_beta   90.00
_cell.angle_gamma   90.00
#
_symmetry.space_group_name_H-M   'P 1'
#
loop_
_entity.id
_entity.type
_entity.pdbx_description
1 polymer ?
#
loop_
_entity_poly.entity_id
_entity_poly.type
_entity_poly.pdbx_seq_one_letter_code
_entity_poly.pdbx_strand_id
1 'polypeptide(L)'
;MEMNEAYPAMTGTLRLENIGIVLVEPQIPENIGAAARAMYNMGIRSLSLVRPKNCELERVLKTATGPSMDLIEEMEVFDRLLPAIGPYGYVVGTTARIGALRPAQTSPRRLARDLVPITRHNRVAILFGPEDRGLSNDHLRYCHTIANIPTAGFSSLNLAQAVMLFCYEVFMASREPGGKAEPRLANKFELEGMYDHLRDVLERIGFLDPQNPEHWMTNIRRFLSRVPLRAREVRVIRGVCRQMDWYAGQLEKQKARHREDAGKGPD
;
A
#
# COMPACT_ATOMS: atom_id res chain seq x y z
N MET A 1 -8.00 -27.77 30.20
CA MET A 1 -9.33 -27.17 30.39
C MET A 1 -9.64 -26.44 29.12
N GLU A 2 -10.48 -27.07 28.32
CA GLU A 2 -10.86 -26.67 26.95
C GLU A 2 -11.64 -25.38 26.99
N MET A 3 -11.25 -24.42 26.21
CA MET A 3 -12.14 -23.45 25.58
C MET A 3 -11.48 -22.88 24.34
N ASN A 4 -11.35 -23.72 23.32
CA ASN A 4 -11.14 -23.26 21.97
C ASN A 4 -12.47 -23.45 21.22
N GLU A 5 -13.49 -22.65 21.57
CA GLU A 5 -14.63 -22.51 20.69
C GLU A 5 -14.14 -21.78 19.44
N ALA A 6 -13.80 -22.57 18.43
CA ALA A 6 -13.60 -22.11 17.07
C ALA A 6 -14.90 -21.43 16.63
N TYR A 7 -14.92 -20.11 16.69
CA TYR A 7 -16.02 -19.33 16.14
C TYR A 7 -16.17 -19.65 14.65
N PRO A 8 -17.37 -20.06 14.19
CA PRO A 8 -17.58 -20.40 12.80
C PRO A 8 -17.24 -19.20 11.91
N ALA A 9 -16.53 -19.45 10.83
CA ALA A 9 -16.26 -18.45 9.80
C ALA A 9 -17.58 -17.97 9.21
N MET A 10 -18.02 -16.78 9.60
CA MET A 10 -19.25 -16.18 9.06
C MET A 10 -18.97 -15.74 7.61
N THR A 11 -19.77 -16.25 6.68
CA THR A 11 -19.70 -15.86 5.27
C THR A 11 -19.96 -14.38 5.14
N GLY A 12 -18.94 -13.66 4.68
CA GLY A 12 -19.05 -12.23 4.39
C GLY A 12 -18.33 -11.29 5.36
N THR A 13 -17.53 -11.79 6.27
CA THR A 13 -16.74 -11.03 7.24
C THR A 13 -15.42 -10.51 6.65
N LEU A 14 -14.75 -9.61 7.35
CA LEU A 14 -13.38 -9.19 7.06
C LEU A 14 -12.45 -10.42 7.11
N ARG A 15 -11.59 -10.56 6.10
CA ARG A 15 -10.63 -11.66 5.99
C ARG A 15 -9.29 -11.25 6.58
N LEU A 16 -8.96 -11.77 7.76
CA LEU A 16 -7.71 -11.46 8.49
C LEU A 16 -6.48 -11.94 7.73
N GLU A 17 -6.58 -13.06 7.00
CA GLU A 17 -5.51 -13.60 6.15
C GLU A 17 -5.10 -12.65 5.01
N ASN A 18 -5.96 -11.70 4.66
CA ASN A 18 -5.69 -10.68 3.65
C ASN A 18 -5.13 -9.37 4.23
N ILE A 19 -4.92 -9.30 5.55
CA ILE A 19 -4.31 -8.14 6.22
C ILE A 19 -2.83 -8.40 6.48
N GLY A 20 -1.97 -7.46 6.06
CA GLY A 20 -0.55 -7.43 6.41
C GLY A 20 -0.18 -6.15 7.15
N ILE A 21 0.71 -6.28 8.11
CA ILE A 21 1.32 -5.15 8.83
C ILE A 21 2.72 -4.92 8.27
N VAL A 22 3.02 -3.67 7.96
CA VAL A 22 4.31 -3.24 7.45
C VAL A 22 4.89 -2.20 8.40
N LEU A 23 5.99 -2.54 9.06
CA LEU A 23 6.74 -1.62 9.92
C LEU A 23 7.85 -0.98 9.10
N VAL A 24 7.76 0.33 8.92
CA VAL A 24 8.72 1.12 8.12
C VAL A 24 9.73 1.75 9.06
N GLU A 25 11.00 1.39 8.87
CA GLU A 25 12.15 1.90 9.64
C GLU A 25 11.96 1.76 11.17
N PRO A 26 11.46 0.62 11.69
CA PRO A 26 11.33 0.46 13.14
C PRO A 26 12.70 0.58 13.81
N GLN A 27 12.75 1.26 14.96
CA GLN A 27 14.02 1.61 15.62
C GLN A 27 14.32 0.70 16.81
N ILE A 28 13.30 0.20 17.47
CA ILE A 28 13.36 -0.53 18.73
C ILE A 28 12.98 -1.99 18.49
N PRO A 29 13.92 -2.95 18.61
CA PRO A 29 13.65 -4.38 18.35
C PRO A 29 12.51 -4.94 19.20
N GLU A 30 12.40 -4.52 20.46
CA GLU A 30 11.33 -4.97 21.35
C GLU A 30 9.94 -4.57 20.86
N ASN A 31 9.83 -3.44 20.12
CA ASN A 31 8.57 -3.05 19.50
C ASN A 31 8.16 -3.99 18.36
N ILE A 32 9.14 -4.52 17.61
CA ILE A 32 8.87 -5.49 16.54
C ILE A 32 8.26 -6.76 17.14
N GLY A 33 8.91 -7.32 18.17
CA GLY A 33 8.41 -8.51 18.85
C GLY A 33 7.05 -8.31 19.53
N ALA A 34 6.86 -7.16 20.20
CA ALA A 34 5.59 -6.83 20.82
C ALA A 34 4.46 -6.62 19.77
N ALA A 35 4.78 -6.05 18.60
CA ALA A 35 3.86 -5.93 17.48
C ALA A 35 3.48 -7.30 16.91
N ALA A 36 4.45 -8.20 16.70
CA ALA A 36 4.20 -9.57 16.27
C ALA A 36 3.25 -10.31 17.23
N ARG A 37 3.47 -10.15 18.54
CA ARG A 37 2.58 -10.72 19.56
C ARG A 37 1.16 -10.14 19.50
N ALA A 38 1.03 -8.83 19.30
CA ALA A 38 -0.25 -8.16 19.14
C ALA A 38 -1.00 -8.68 17.89
N MET A 39 -0.30 -8.81 16.77
CA MET A 39 -0.84 -9.38 15.52
C MET A 39 -1.30 -10.81 15.71
N TYR A 40 -0.45 -11.64 16.31
CA TYR A 40 -0.77 -13.06 16.53
C TYR A 40 -2.04 -13.24 17.35
N ASN A 41 -2.18 -12.49 18.46
CA ASN A 41 -3.37 -12.52 19.31
C ASN A 41 -4.65 -12.14 18.57
N MET A 42 -4.55 -11.29 17.55
CA MET A 42 -5.68 -10.81 16.76
C MET A 42 -5.82 -11.54 15.39
N GLY A 43 -5.11 -12.65 15.21
CA GLY A 43 -5.26 -13.51 14.02
C GLY A 43 -4.63 -13.01 12.75
N ILE A 44 -3.77 -11.96 12.79
CA ILE A 44 -3.04 -11.44 11.64
C ILE A 44 -1.67 -12.11 11.59
N ARG A 45 -1.28 -12.61 10.39
CA ARG A 45 -0.09 -13.45 10.22
C ARG A 45 0.97 -12.88 9.28
N SER A 46 0.68 -11.82 8.53
CA SER A 46 1.64 -11.23 7.57
C SER A 46 2.34 -10.01 8.19
N LEU A 47 3.64 -10.15 8.51
CA LEU A 47 4.50 -9.09 9.01
C LEU A 47 5.64 -8.83 8.03
N SER A 48 5.83 -7.57 7.64
CA SER A 48 6.97 -7.13 6.83
C SER A 48 7.67 -5.96 7.50
N LEU A 49 9.00 -5.94 7.40
CA LEU A 49 9.84 -4.83 7.84
C LEU A 49 10.45 -4.14 6.63
N VAL A 50 10.51 -2.82 6.66
CA VAL A 50 11.19 -2.03 5.64
C VAL A 50 12.32 -1.24 6.30
N ARG A 51 13.57 -1.55 5.94
CA ARG A 51 14.77 -0.89 6.47
C ARG A 51 14.77 -0.72 8.00
N PRO A 52 14.59 -1.79 8.76
CA PRO A 52 14.68 -1.68 10.23
C PRO A 52 16.03 -1.10 10.63
N LYS A 53 16.06 -0.11 11.52
CA LYS A 53 17.32 0.47 12.03
C LYS A 53 18.08 -0.50 12.93
N ASN A 54 17.33 -1.27 13.69
CA ASN A 54 17.84 -2.35 14.51
C ASN A 54 16.84 -3.49 14.50
N CYS A 55 17.29 -4.68 14.18
CA CYS A 55 16.51 -5.91 14.16
C CYS A 55 17.30 -7.03 14.87
N GLU A 56 17.89 -6.72 16.01
CA GLU A 56 18.63 -7.68 16.83
C GLU A 56 17.66 -8.76 17.35
N LEU A 57 17.77 -9.97 16.79
CA LEU A 57 16.79 -11.03 16.95
C LEU A 57 16.57 -11.41 18.43
N GLU A 58 17.63 -11.45 19.23
CA GLU A 58 17.53 -11.73 20.66
C GLU A 58 16.61 -10.75 21.38
N ARG A 59 16.70 -9.47 21.04
CA ARG A 59 15.86 -8.42 21.62
C ARG A 59 14.41 -8.47 21.11
N VAL A 60 14.23 -8.79 19.82
CA VAL A 60 12.90 -9.01 19.23
C VAL A 60 12.19 -10.16 19.95
N LEU A 61 12.88 -11.29 20.14
CA LEU A 61 12.34 -12.48 20.78
C LEU A 61 12.03 -12.31 22.28
N LYS A 62 12.61 -11.34 22.96
CA LYS A 62 12.25 -11.00 24.37
C LYS A 62 10.77 -10.63 24.52
N THR A 63 10.17 -10.06 23.50
CA THR A 63 8.77 -9.59 23.52
C THR A 63 7.83 -10.41 22.65
N ALA A 64 8.35 -11.10 21.64
CA ALA A 64 7.63 -12.11 20.88
C ALA A 64 7.65 -13.44 21.64
N THR A 65 6.59 -13.74 22.39
CA THR A 65 6.56 -14.93 23.24
C THR A 65 5.53 -15.96 22.71
N GLY A 66 5.83 -17.24 22.96
CA GLY A 66 4.97 -18.34 22.53
C GLY A 66 4.81 -18.41 21.00
N PRO A 67 3.61 -18.71 20.50
CA PRO A 67 3.39 -18.88 19.04
C PRO A 67 3.62 -17.64 18.18
N SER A 68 3.78 -16.43 18.78
CA SER A 68 4.11 -15.24 18.00
C SER A 68 5.56 -15.23 17.49
N MET A 69 6.40 -16.17 17.96
CA MET A 69 7.76 -16.38 17.45
C MET A 69 7.73 -16.84 15.98
N ASP A 70 6.74 -17.64 15.60
CA ASP A 70 6.54 -18.10 14.21
C ASP A 70 6.43 -16.91 13.24
N LEU A 71 5.75 -15.81 13.67
CA LEU A 71 5.66 -14.58 12.88
C LEU A 71 7.01 -13.87 12.68
N ILE A 72 7.93 -14.01 13.63
CA ILE A 72 9.27 -13.44 13.52
C ILE A 72 10.11 -14.30 12.57
N GLU A 73 9.95 -15.60 12.57
CA GLU A 73 10.65 -16.50 11.65
C GLU A 73 10.17 -16.33 10.20
N GLU A 74 8.88 -16.06 10.02
CA GLU A 74 8.25 -15.87 8.69
C GLU A 74 8.28 -14.42 8.19
N MET A 75 8.73 -13.45 9.02
CA MET A 75 8.72 -12.05 8.62
C MET A 75 9.69 -11.78 7.47
N GLU A 76 9.25 -10.97 6.51
CA GLU A 76 10.06 -10.55 5.38
C GLU A 76 10.70 -9.18 5.65
N VAL A 77 11.98 -9.01 5.27
CA VAL A 77 12.71 -7.75 5.40
C VAL A 77 13.03 -7.20 4.02
N PHE A 78 12.70 -5.94 3.81
CA PHE A 78 12.86 -5.25 2.52
C PHE A 78 13.72 -3.99 2.65
N ASP A 79 14.53 -3.70 1.64
CA ASP A 79 15.33 -2.47 1.56
C ASP A 79 14.51 -1.25 1.10
N ARG A 80 13.36 -1.46 0.47
CA ARG A 80 12.47 -0.41 -0.06
C ARG A 80 11.01 -0.73 0.20
N LEU A 81 10.19 0.33 0.31
CA LEU A 81 8.78 0.19 0.61
C LEU A 81 7.99 -0.50 -0.52
N LEU A 82 8.26 -0.15 -1.77
CA LEU A 82 7.47 -0.67 -2.90
C LEU A 82 7.47 -2.20 -3.01
N PRO A 83 8.60 -2.93 -2.88
CA PRO A 83 8.58 -4.38 -2.84
C PRO A 83 7.72 -4.95 -1.71
N ALA A 84 7.77 -4.35 -0.51
CA ALA A 84 6.98 -4.80 0.64
C ALA A 84 5.47 -4.65 0.44
N ILE A 85 5.04 -3.59 -0.23
CA ILE A 85 3.61 -3.29 -0.44
C ILE A 85 3.10 -3.69 -1.83
N GLY A 86 3.97 -4.09 -2.73
CA GLY A 86 3.66 -4.42 -4.12
C GLY A 86 2.48 -5.39 -4.30
N PRO A 87 2.40 -6.47 -3.52
CA PRO A 87 1.32 -7.46 -3.62
C PRO A 87 -0.05 -6.96 -3.14
N TYR A 88 -0.12 -5.79 -2.46
CA TYR A 88 -1.35 -5.30 -1.84
C TYR A 88 -2.15 -4.40 -2.78
N GLY A 89 -3.45 -4.66 -2.89
CA GLY A 89 -4.40 -3.84 -3.66
C GLY A 89 -4.88 -2.62 -2.90
N TYR A 90 -4.78 -2.63 -1.57
CA TYR A 90 -5.16 -1.49 -0.74
C TYR A 90 -4.09 -1.23 0.32
N VAL A 91 -3.68 0.02 0.48
CA VAL A 91 -2.63 0.40 1.42
C VAL A 91 -3.14 1.52 2.31
N VAL A 92 -3.00 1.33 3.62
CA VAL A 92 -3.37 2.26 4.67
C VAL A 92 -2.10 2.80 5.32
N GLY A 93 -1.96 4.12 5.43
CA GLY A 93 -0.91 4.73 6.23
C GLY A 93 -1.43 5.12 7.60
N THR A 94 -0.62 4.94 8.65
CA THR A 94 -0.96 5.43 9.99
C THR A 94 -0.20 6.71 10.31
N THR A 95 -0.82 7.64 11.03
CA THR A 95 -0.18 8.90 11.44
C THR A 95 -0.76 9.40 12.75
N ALA A 96 0.11 10.00 13.58
CA ALA A 96 -0.32 10.79 14.73
C ALA A 96 -0.57 12.28 14.36
N ARG A 97 -0.10 12.72 13.16
CA ARG A 97 -0.16 14.13 12.74
C ARG A 97 -1.44 14.40 11.95
N ILE A 98 -2.19 15.40 12.36
CA ILE A 98 -3.35 15.92 11.65
C ILE A 98 -2.87 17.07 10.75
N GLY A 99 -3.15 17.03 9.43
CA GLY A 99 -2.74 18.10 8.51
C GLY A 99 -3.66 18.23 7.30
N ALA A 100 -3.89 19.48 6.87
CA ALA A 100 -4.87 19.85 5.83
C ALA A 100 -4.58 19.31 4.41
N LEU A 101 -3.37 18.85 4.13
CA LEU A 101 -2.94 18.36 2.79
C LEU A 101 -2.97 16.82 2.67
N ARG A 102 -3.55 16.12 3.64
CA ARG A 102 -3.57 14.66 3.67
C ARG A 102 -4.89 14.09 3.17
N PRO A 103 -4.90 12.89 2.50
CA PRO A 103 -6.12 12.22 2.10
C PRO A 103 -7.05 11.98 3.30
N ALA A 104 -8.31 11.67 3.04
CA ALA A 104 -9.35 11.49 4.04
C ALA A 104 -8.85 10.66 5.24
N GLN A 105 -8.89 11.28 6.42
CA GLN A 105 -8.47 10.62 7.65
C GLN A 105 -9.63 9.81 8.23
N THR A 106 -9.32 8.63 8.73
CA THR A 106 -10.29 7.74 9.36
C THR A 106 -9.76 7.26 10.72
N SER A 107 -10.65 6.85 11.62
CA SER A 107 -10.25 6.19 12.86
C SER A 107 -10.03 4.68 12.63
N PRO A 108 -9.29 3.96 13.50
CA PRO A 108 -9.10 2.52 13.37
C PRO A 108 -10.41 1.75 13.28
N ARG A 109 -11.41 2.11 14.09
CA ARG A 109 -12.75 1.48 14.06
C ARG A 109 -13.48 1.70 12.75
N ARG A 110 -13.47 2.92 12.21
CA ARG A 110 -14.11 3.20 10.93
C ARG A 110 -13.37 2.52 9.79
N LEU A 111 -12.04 2.59 9.80
CA LEU A 111 -11.19 1.88 8.85
C LEU A 111 -11.53 0.39 8.82
N ALA A 112 -11.57 -0.27 9.98
CA ALA A 112 -11.84 -1.70 10.06
C ALA A 112 -13.17 -2.07 9.37
N ARG A 113 -14.22 -1.27 9.54
CA ARG A 113 -15.51 -1.45 8.84
C ARG A 113 -15.39 -1.23 7.33
N ASP A 114 -14.66 -0.20 6.92
CA ASP A 114 -14.44 0.12 5.50
C ASP A 114 -13.61 -0.99 4.80
N LEU A 115 -12.77 -1.72 5.54
CA LEU A 115 -11.97 -2.84 5.05
C LEU A 115 -12.76 -4.14 4.85
N VAL A 116 -13.93 -4.30 5.47
CA VAL A 116 -14.75 -5.53 5.35
C VAL A 116 -15.02 -5.92 3.89
N PRO A 117 -15.57 -5.06 3.03
CA PRO A 117 -15.81 -5.38 1.62
C PRO A 117 -14.51 -5.54 0.81
N ILE A 118 -13.45 -4.84 1.18
CA ILE A 118 -12.18 -4.82 0.45
C ILE A 118 -11.43 -6.13 0.62
N THR A 119 -11.30 -6.61 1.86
CA THR A 119 -10.50 -7.80 2.18
C THR A 119 -11.02 -9.10 1.59
N ARG A 120 -12.23 -9.14 1.07
CA ARG A 120 -12.78 -10.35 0.44
C ARG A 120 -12.01 -10.80 -0.80
N HIS A 121 -11.52 -9.84 -1.58
CA HIS A 121 -10.83 -10.11 -2.85
C HIS A 121 -9.48 -9.38 -2.96
N ASN A 122 -9.11 -8.61 -1.93
CA ASN A 122 -7.92 -7.78 -1.98
C ASN A 122 -7.09 -7.94 -0.71
N ARG A 123 -5.78 -8.02 -0.89
CA ARG A 123 -4.83 -7.90 0.23
C ARG A 123 -4.72 -6.42 0.63
N VAL A 124 -4.66 -6.18 1.94
CA VAL A 124 -4.56 -4.83 2.55
C VAL A 124 -3.30 -4.74 3.38
N ALA A 125 -2.46 -3.74 3.14
CA ALA A 125 -1.33 -3.40 4.00
C ALA A 125 -1.68 -2.25 4.92
N ILE A 126 -1.34 -2.36 6.21
CA ILE A 126 -1.40 -1.26 7.18
C ILE A 126 0.03 -0.90 7.56
N LEU A 127 0.44 0.32 7.23
CA LEU A 127 1.80 0.81 7.39
C LEU A 127 1.95 1.61 8.69
N PHE A 128 2.99 1.29 9.45
CA PHE A 128 3.41 2.06 10.62
C PHE A 128 4.81 2.59 10.39
N GLY A 129 5.03 3.87 10.66
CA GLY A 129 6.32 4.52 10.52
C GLY A 129 7.21 4.39 11.77
N PRO A 130 8.46 4.88 11.69
CA PRO A 130 9.37 4.90 12.82
C PRO A 130 8.81 5.68 14.01
N GLU A 131 9.24 5.30 15.21
CA GLU A 131 8.72 5.77 16.49
C GLU A 131 8.89 7.29 16.67
N ASP A 132 9.99 7.85 16.15
CA ASP A 132 10.36 9.26 16.35
C ASP A 132 9.60 10.23 15.41
N ARG A 133 9.29 9.83 14.18
CA ARG A 133 8.78 10.74 13.15
C ARG A 133 7.55 10.24 12.37
N GLY A 134 7.18 8.97 12.52
CA GLY A 134 6.09 8.38 11.75
C GLY A 134 6.38 8.27 10.25
N LEU A 135 5.38 7.98 9.45
CA LEU A 135 5.50 7.87 7.99
C LEU A 135 5.79 9.23 7.34
N SER A 136 6.76 9.24 6.41
CA SER A 136 7.07 10.41 5.58
C SER A 136 6.02 10.62 4.49
N ASN A 137 6.03 11.80 3.84
CA ASN A 137 5.16 12.06 2.69
C ASN A 137 5.44 11.10 1.52
N ASP A 138 6.70 10.66 1.34
CA ASP A 138 7.07 9.68 0.33
C ASP A 138 6.46 8.30 0.62
N HIS A 139 6.31 7.93 1.89
CA HIS A 139 5.59 6.71 2.27
C HIS A 139 4.08 6.88 2.06
N LEU A 140 3.53 8.03 2.46
CA LEU A 140 2.09 8.31 2.38
C LEU A 140 1.55 8.42 0.95
N ARG A 141 2.39 8.75 -0.04
CA ARG A 141 1.96 8.79 -1.45
C ARG A 141 1.48 7.44 -2.00
N TYR A 142 1.89 6.34 -1.38
CA TYR A 142 1.42 5.00 -1.74
C TYR A 142 0.11 4.61 -1.07
N CYS A 143 -0.35 5.38 -0.08
CA CYS A 143 -1.53 5.05 0.71
C CYS A 143 -2.81 5.51 0.02
N HIS A 144 -3.85 4.67 0.06
CA HIS A 144 -5.19 5.01 -0.42
C HIS A 144 -5.96 5.80 0.64
N THR A 145 -5.69 5.53 1.91
CA THR A 145 -6.28 6.24 3.04
C THR A 145 -5.26 6.38 4.17
N ILE A 146 -5.51 7.34 5.04
CA ILE A 146 -4.69 7.58 6.23
C ILE A 146 -5.57 7.40 7.45
N ALA A 147 -5.08 6.63 8.42
CA ALA A 147 -5.77 6.42 9.68
C ALA A 147 -5.00 7.07 10.84
N ASN A 148 -5.76 7.67 11.74
CA ASN A 148 -5.25 8.31 12.95
C ASN A 148 -5.95 7.71 14.16
N ILE A 149 -5.19 7.39 15.21
CA ILE A 149 -5.72 6.97 16.50
C ILE A 149 -6.06 8.24 17.29
N PRO A 150 -7.34 8.47 17.63
CA PRO A 150 -7.71 9.60 18.48
C PRO A 150 -7.06 9.47 19.87
N THR A 151 -6.42 10.55 20.33
CA THR A 151 -5.81 10.65 21.67
C THR A 151 -6.26 11.94 22.35
N ALA A 152 -6.18 12.00 23.68
CA ALA A 152 -6.67 13.15 24.45
C ALA A 152 -5.77 14.40 24.26
N GLY A 153 -4.48 14.30 24.58
CA GLY A 153 -3.60 15.46 24.51
C GLY A 153 -2.21 15.12 23.96
N PHE A 154 -1.72 13.92 24.20
CA PHE A 154 -0.44 13.45 23.72
C PHE A 154 -0.66 12.41 22.60
N SER A 155 -0.28 12.75 21.38
CA SER A 155 -0.61 11.96 20.19
C SER A 155 0.40 10.85 19.88
N SER A 156 1.58 10.83 20.52
CA SER A 156 2.59 9.80 20.31
C SER A 156 2.24 8.54 21.10
N LEU A 157 2.03 7.45 20.40
CA LEU A 157 1.85 6.12 20.98
C LEU A 157 3.08 5.27 20.70
N ASN A 158 3.38 4.34 21.60
CA ASN A 158 4.34 3.28 21.32
C ASN A 158 3.90 2.50 20.06
N LEU A 159 4.88 2.10 19.22
CA LEU A 159 4.61 1.41 17.96
C LEU A 159 3.75 0.15 18.14
N ALA A 160 4.09 -0.71 19.09
CA ALA A 160 3.36 -1.95 19.32
C ALA A 160 1.94 -1.70 19.88
N GLN A 161 1.76 -0.63 20.68
CA GLN A 161 0.44 -0.23 21.15
C GLN A 161 -0.44 0.25 19.99
N ALA A 162 0.13 1.05 19.08
CA ALA A 162 -0.58 1.46 17.86
C ALA A 162 -0.97 0.26 17.01
N VAL A 163 -0.06 -0.68 16.78
CA VAL A 163 -0.33 -1.93 16.05
C VAL A 163 -1.46 -2.71 16.72
N MET A 164 -1.42 -2.87 18.05
CA MET A 164 -2.47 -3.60 18.81
C MET A 164 -3.85 -2.97 18.59
N LEU A 165 -3.98 -1.64 18.66
CA LEU A 165 -5.26 -0.96 18.47
C LEU A 165 -5.86 -1.22 17.08
N PHE A 166 -5.03 -1.15 16.03
CA PHE A 166 -5.48 -1.47 14.68
C PHE A 166 -5.85 -2.94 14.52
N CYS A 167 -5.01 -3.85 15.01
CA CYS A 167 -5.27 -5.28 14.95
C CYS A 167 -6.55 -5.65 15.71
N TYR A 168 -6.79 -5.04 16.88
CA TYR A 168 -8.01 -5.27 17.66
C TYR A 168 -9.28 -4.82 16.91
N GLU A 169 -9.32 -3.62 16.36
CA GLU A 169 -10.48 -3.12 15.62
C GLU A 169 -10.74 -3.96 14.35
N VAL A 170 -9.68 -4.37 13.64
CA VAL A 170 -9.77 -5.26 12.49
C VAL A 170 -10.30 -6.65 12.90
N PHE A 171 -9.81 -7.20 14.01
CA PHE A 171 -10.31 -8.45 14.56
C PHE A 171 -11.79 -8.35 14.97
N MET A 172 -12.19 -7.27 15.62
CA MET A 172 -13.61 -7.05 15.98
C MET A 172 -14.50 -6.96 14.73
N ALA A 173 -14.07 -6.23 13.70
CA ALA A 173 -14.81 -6.13 12.44
C ALA A 173 -14.88 -7.46 11.66
N SER A 174 -13.93 -8.38 11.86
CA SER A 174 -13.97 -9.71 11.26
C SER A 174 -15.10 -10.58 11.82
N ARG A 175 -15.67 -10.20 12.95
CA ARG A 175 -16.76 -10.90 13.64
C ARG A 175 -18.15 -10.32 13.32
N GLU A 176 -18.20 -9.19 12.61
CA GLU A 176 -19.44 -8.56 12.19
C GLU A 176 -19.88 -9.10 10.81
N PRO A 177 -21.20 -9.21 10.53
CA PRO A 177 -21.69 -9.59 9.21
C PRO A 177 -21.22 -8.58 8.14
N GLY A 178 -20.69 -9.07 7.02
CA GLY A 178 -20.16 -8.23 5.97
C GLY A 178 -21.17 -7.85 4.89
N GLY A 179 -20.97 -6.70 4.25
CA GLY A 179 -21.73 -6.21 3.10
C GLY A 179 -21.28 -6.81 1.76
N LYS A 180 -21.58 -6.13 0.65
CA LYS A 180 -21.20 -6.53 -0.72
C LYS A 180 -19.67 -6.40 -0.91
N ALA A 181 -19.06 -7.41 -1.55
CA ALA A 181 -17.62 -7.42 -1.78
C ALA A 181 -17.19 -6.38 -2.83
N GLU A 182 -16.03 -5.73 -2.60
CA GLU A 182 -15.39 -4.91 -3.63
C GLU A 182 -14.65 -5.79 -4.64
N PRO A 183 -14.74 -5.46 -5.94
CA PRO A 183 -13.97 -6.14 -6.97
C PRO A 183 -12.47 -6.06 -6.74
N ARG A 184 -11.70 -6.89 -7.47
CA ARG A 184 -10.25 -6.88 -7.40
C ARG A 184 -9.68 -5.51 -7.80
N LEU A 185 -8.99 -4.88 -6.87
CA LEU A 185 -8.23 -3.66 -7.08
C LEU A 185 -6.89 -3.96 -7.77
N ALA A 186 -6.34 -2.98 -8.47
CA ALA A 186 -4.98 -3.07 -8.95
C ALA A 186 -4.01 -3.04 -7.76
N ASN A 187 -3.04 -3.97 -7.74
CA ASN A 187 -1.99 -3.95 -6.74
C ASN A 187 -0.96 -2.85 -7.04
N LYS A 188 -0.03 -2.59 -6.12
CA LYS A 188 0.92 -1.49 -6.27
C LYS A 188 1.88 -1.67 -7.43
N PHE A 189 2.27 -2.89 -7.77
CA PHE A 189 3.07 -3.14 -8.97
C PHE A 189 2.32 -2.80 -10.26
N GLU A 190 1.02 -3.16 -10.34
CA GLU A 190 0.20 -2.84 -11.51
C GLU A 190 0.01 -1.33 -11.68
N LEU A 191 -0.17 -0.60 -10.56
CA LEU A 191 -0.31 0.86 -10.56
C LEU A 191 0.98 1.56 -10.96
N GLU A 192 2.13 1.19 -10.38
CA GLU A 192 3.42 1.80 -10.74
C GLU A 192 3.76 1.52 -12.21
N GLY A 193 3.58 0.28 -12.69
CA GLY A 193 3.79 -0.04 -14.09
C GLY A 193 2.83 0.71 -15.06
N MET A 194 1.65 1.09 -14.60
CA MET A 194 0.75 1.98 -15.36
C MET A 194 1.28 3.41 -15.39
N TYR A 195 1.76 3.93 -14.26
CA TYR A 195 2.31 5.29 -14.19
C TYR A 195 3.59 5.44 -15.00
N ASP A 196 4.46 4.44 -14.98
CA ASP A 196 5.67 4.43 -15.81
C ASP A 196 5.30 4.45 -17.29
N HIS A 197 4.36 3.60 -17.71
CA HIS A 197 3.88 3.58 -19.10
C HIS A 197 3.22 4.92 -19.52
N LEU A 198 2.42 5.52 -18.62
CA LEU A 198 1.84 6.85 -18.87
C LEU A 198 2.91 7.92 -19.05
N ARG A 199 3.96 7.91 -18.21
CA ARG A 199 5.10 8.83 -18.36
C ARG A 199 5.72 8.71 -19.72
N ASP A 200 6.15 7.49 -20.10
CA ASP A 200 6.85 7.22 -21.36
C ASP A 200 6.06 7.71 -22.58
N VAL A 201 4.76 7.41 -22.59
CA VAL A 201 3.89 7.83 -23.69
C VAL A 201 3.70 9.33 -23.73
N LEU A 202 3.45 9.96 -22.58
CA LEU A 202 3.18 11.40 -22.49
C LEU A 202 4.44 12.23 -22.81
N GLU A 203 5.64 11.73 -22.50
CA GLU A 203 6.90 12.31 -22.94
C GLU A 203 7.05 12.19 -24.46
N ARG A 204 6.81 11.00 -25.02
CA ARG A 204 6.94 10.73 -26.47
C ARG A 204 6.02 11.60 -27.32
N ILE A 205 4.79 11.84 -26.88
CA ILE A 205 3.84 12.70 -27.62
C ILE A 205 4.05 14.19 -27.34
N GLY A 206 5.02 14.57 -26.50
CA GLY A 206 5.35 15.97 -26.17
C GLY A 206 4.34 16.63 -25.21
N PHE A 207 3.54 15.86 -24.47
CA PHE A 207 2.63 16.40 -23.46
C PHE A 207 3.37 16.75 -22.16
N LEU A 208 4.37 15.97 -21.78
CA LEU A 208 5.23 16.27 -20.64
C LEU A 208 6.42 17.10 -21.10
N ASP A 209 6.73 18.16 -20.34
CA ASP A 209 7.98 18.89 -20.52
C ASP A 209 9.15 17.99 -20.08
N PRO A 210 10.12 17.69 -20.97
CA PRO A 210 11.27 16.87 -20.64
C PRO A 210 12.14 17.46 -19.50
N GLN A 211 12.04 18.78 -19.26
CA GLN A 211 12.79 19.45 -18.21
C GLN A 211 12.17 19.26 -16.82
N ASN A 212 10.85 19.01 -16.73
CA ASN A 212 10.16 18.80 -15.46
C ASN A 212 8.98 17.80 -15.57
N PRO A 213 9.22 16.55 -15.96
CA PRO A 213 8.17 15.54 -16.12
C PRO A 213 7.50 15.19 -14.79
N GLU A 214 8.24 15.26 -13.67
CA GLU A 214 7.74 14.85 -12.33
C GLU A 214 6.61 15.75 -11.81
N HIS A 215 6.60 17.02 -12.16
CA HIS A 215 5.53 17.94 -11.76
C HIS A 215 4.16 17.47 -12.30
N TRP A 216 4.09 17.16 -13.57
CA TRP A 216 2.86 16.69 -14.22
C TRP A 216 2.49 15.28 -13.75
N MET A 217 3.46 14.38 -13.61
CA MET A 217 3.22 13.02 -13.12
C MET A 217 2.69 13.03 -11.69
N THR A 218 3.14 13.94 -10.83
CA THR A 218 2.59 14.12 -9.49
C THR A 218 1.10 14.50 -9.53
N ASN A 219 0.69 15.38 -10.44
CA ASN A 219 -0.71 15.77 -10.60
C ASN A 219 -1.56 14.63 -11.16
N ILE A 220 -1.05 13.89 -12.15
CA ILE A 220 -1.71 12.71 -12.73
C ILE A 220 -1.91 11.63 -11.65
N ARG A 221 -0.87 11.33 -10.87
CA ARG A 221 -0.95 10.39 -9.75
C ARG A 221 -2.02 10.83 -8.73
N ARG A 222 -2.01 12.11 -8.35
CA ARG A 222 -3.02 12.67 -7.42
C ARG A 222 -4.44 12.57 -7.96
N PHE A 223 -4.63 12.78 -9.25
CA PHE A 223 -5.93 12.64 -9.90
C PHE A 223 -6.41 11.18 -9.92
N LEU A 224 -5.57 10.26 -10.36
CA LEU A 224 -5.91 8.84 -10.48
C LEU A 224 -5.97 8.11 -9.12
N SER A 225 -5.37 8.66 -8.06
CA SER A 225 -5.41 8.06 -6.72
C SER A 225 -6.62 8.49 -5.87
N ARG A 226 -7.51 9.34 -6.39
CA ARG A 226 -8.72 9.77 -5.67
C ARG A 226 -9.66 8.63 -5.33
N VAL A 227 -9.67 7.61 -6.17
CA VAL A 227 -10.44 6.38 -5.99
C VAL A 227 -9.51 5.19 -6.24
N PRO A 228 -9.58 4.13 -5.44
CA PRO A 228 -8.80 2.92 -5.68
C PRO A 228 -9.15 2.32 -7.06
N LEU A 229 -8.19 2.27 -7.97
CA LEU A 229 -8.41 1.73 -9.32
C LEU A 229 -8.53 0.21 -9.28
N ARG A 230 -9.51 -0.31 -10.00
CA ARG A 230 -9.66 -1.75 -10.22
C ARG A 230 -8.63 -2.23 -11.24
N ALA A 231 -8.21 -3.48 -11.12
CA ALA A 231 -7.26 -4.08 -12.06
C ALA A 231 -7.72 -4.01 -13.52
N ARG A 232 -9.04 -4.02 -13.76
CA ARG A 232 -9.64 -3.84 -15.08
C ARG A 232 -9.41 -2.43 -15.62
N GLU A 233 -9.54 -1.40 -14.79
CA GLU A 233 -9.37 -0.01 -15.18
C GLU A 233 -7.90 0.29 -15.53
N VAL A 234 -6.96 -0.22 -14.75
CA VAL A 234 -5.52 -0.15 -15.08
C VAL A 234 -5.22 -0.79 -16.45
N ARG A 235 -5.83 -1.94 -16.75
CA ARG A 235 -5.66 -2.57 -18.07
C ARG A 235 -6.21 -1.72 -19.22
N VAL A 236 -7.33 -1.02 -19.01
CA VAL A 236 -7.88 -0.09 -20.01
C VAL A 236 -6.92 1.06 -20.26
N ILE A 237 -6.44 1.73 -19.20
CA ILE A 237 -5.49 2.84 -19.31
C ILE A 237 -4.22 2.39 -20.04
N ARG A 238 -3.64 1.25 -19.67
CA ARG A 238 -2.46 0.69 -20.36
C ARG A 238 -2.77 0.31 -21.82
N GLY A 239 -4.02 -0.05 -22.13
CA GLY A 239 -4.48 -0.28 -23.50
C GLY A 239 -4.43 1.01 -24.33
N VAL A 240 -4.90 2.11 -23.78
CA VAL A 240 -4.83 3.43 -24.41
C VAL A 240 -3.37 3.84 -24.64
N CYS A 241 -2.50 3.69 -23.63
CA CYS A 241 -1.08 3.97 -23.78
C CYS A 241 -0.45 3.18 -24.94
N ARG A 242 -0.69 1.87 -25.04
CA ARG A 242 -0.17 1.07 -26.18
C ARG A 242 -0.66 1.58 -27.53
N GLN A 243 -1.91 2.04 -27.64
CA GLN A 243 -2.43 2.59 -28.90
C GLN A 243 -1.76 3.92 -29.24
N MET A 244 -1.50 4.77 -28.25
CA MET A 244 -0.78 6.02 -28.43
C MET A 244 0.67 5.76 -28.89
N ASP A 245 1.37 4.81 -28.25
CA ASP A 245 2.72 4.39 -28.66
C ASP A 245 2.76 3.90 -30.10
N TRP A 246 1.81 3.04 -30.47
CA TRP A 246 1.72 2.54 -31.83
C TRP A 246 1.53 3.69 -32.85
N TYR A 247 0.61 4.63 -32.54
CA TYR A 247 0.33 5.77 -33.42
C TYR A 247 1.55 6.71 -33.53
N ALA A 248 2.21 7.02 -32.43
CA ALA A 248 3.45 7.82 -32.44
C ALA A 248 4.54 7.17 -33.30
N GLY A 249 4.74 5.86 -33.15
CA GLY A 249 5.69 5.11 -33.97
C GLY A 249 5.35 5.09 -35.46
N GLN A 250 4.06 5.11 -35.85
CA GLN A 250 3.67 5.26 -37.26
C GLN A 250 4.01 6.65 -37.83
N LEU A 251 3.74 7.70 -37.04
CA LEU A 251 4.10 9.07 -37.47
C LEU A 251 5.61 9.26 -37.62
N GLU A 252 6.42 8.68 -36.73
CA GLU A 252 7.87 8.72 -36.86
C GLU A 252 8.35 8.03 -38.15
N LYS A 253 7.82 6.86 -38.47
CA LYS A 253 8.11 6.13 -39.68
C LYS A 253 7.71 6.91 -40.96
N GLN A 254 6.56 7.57 -40.95
CA GLN A 254 6.10 8.41 -42.05
C GLN A 254 7.03 9.61 -42.27
N LYS A 255 7.40 10.29 -41.15
CA LYS A 255 8.36 11.43 -41.21
C LYS A 255 9.74 11.00 -41.75
N ALA A 256 10.22 9.82 -41.32
CA ALA A 256 11.48 9.29 -41.83
C ALA A 256 11.45 9.04 -43.36
N ARG A 257 10.39 8.39 -43.87
CA ARG A 257 10.17 8.15 -45.29
C ARG A 257 10.14 9.46 -46.11
N HIS A 258 9.37 10.46 -45.65
CA HIS A 258 9.31 11.76 -46.33
C HIS A 258 10.66 12.49 -46.36
N ARG A 259 11.52 12.32 -45.37
CA ARG A 259 12.88 12.88 -45.36
C ARG A 259 13.80 12.16 -46.34
N GLU A 260 13.68 10.83 -46.45
CA GLU A 260 14.44 10.03 -47.43
C GLU A 260 14.06 10.37 -48.89
N ASP A 261 12.76 10.56 -49.14
CA ASP A 261 12.22 10.93 -50.46
C ASP A 261 12.60 12.38 -50.84
N ALA A 262 12.58 13.30 -49.85
CA ALA A 262 13.00 14.68 -50.09
C ALA A 262 14.53 14.84 -50.28
N GLY A 263 15.35 13.89 -49.80
CA GLY A 263 16.78 13.87 -49.96
C GLY A 263 17.24 13.28 -51.33
N LYS A 264 16.35 12.61 -52.07
CA LYS A 264 16.57 12.16 -53.45
C LYS A 264 16.02 13.24 -54.38
N GLY A 265 16.82 14.33 -54.57
CA GLY A 265 16.50 15.35 -55.55
C GLY A 265 16.45 14.76 -56.96
N PRO A 266 15.74 15.41 -57.91
CA PRO A 266 15.70 14.94 -59.31
C PRO A 266 17.09 15.07 -59.91
N ASP A 267 17.62 13.96 -60.42
CA ASP A 267 18.78 13.94 -61.31
C ASP A 267 18.53 14.73 -62.60
#